data_b23f45a0019f1f02f9ae4cc09e088271
#
_entry.id   b23f45a0019f1f02f9ae4cc09e088271
#
_cell.length_a   1.000
_cell.length_b   1.000
_cell.length_c   1.000
_cell.angle_alpha   90.00
_cell.angle_beta   90.00
_cell.angle_gamma   90.00
#
_symmetry.space_group_name_H-M   'P 1'
#
loop_
_entity.id
_entity.type
_entity.pdbx_description
1 polymer ?
#
loop_
_entity_poly.entity_id
_entity_poly.type
_entity_poly.pdbx_seq_one_letter_code
_entity_poly.pdbx_strand_id
1 'polypeptide(L)'
;PPEIDPTQPFTLELRATRPTAEGEVAMTIALPYTLPETFRLAPPPEPEPLWKQAWQSKRPQIAIVGLMLTVLTLILFAQEWITRRPRLWRIGRLTFLASTFLILGMGLNGQLSVVQVVAFVHSLLTGFRWETFLIEPVIFILWGFTALGMLFWGRGVYCGWLCPFGALQELTNAAAQK
;
A
#
# COMPACT_ATOMS: atom_id res chain seq x y z
N PRO A 1 -5.30 28.59 9.23
CA PRO A 1 -5.79 29.17 10.46
C PRO A 1 -5.23 28.35 11.61
N PRO A 2 -4.76 28.99 12.70
CA PRO A 2 -4.29 28.22 13.84
C PRO A 2 -5.43 27.37 14.39
N GLU A 3 -5.20 26.10 14.51
CA GLU A 3 -6.14 25.14 15.07
C GLU A 3 -6.26 25.44 16.57
N ILE A 4 -7.39 25.99 16.97
CA ILE A 4 -7.64 26.34 18.38
C ILE A 4 -7.98 25.05 19.11
N ASP A 5 -7.11 24.61 20.00
CA ASP A 5 -7.35 23.47 20.87
C ASP A 5 -8.46 23.83 21.89
N PRO A 6 -9.67 23.21 21.81
CA PRO A 6 -10.78 23.54 22.69
C PRO A 6 -10.56 23.08 24.14
N THR A 7 -9.49 22.34 24.43
CA THR A 7 -9.17 21.86 25.77
C THR A 7 -8.35 22.87 26.57
N GLN A 8 -7.69 23.80 25.91
CA GLN A 8 -6.85 24.80 26.55
C GLN A 8 -7.67 26.03 26.94
N PRO A 9 -7.36 26.67 28.09
CA PRO A 9 -7.98 27.92 28.45
C PRO A 9 -7.54 29.02 27.47
N PHE A 10 -8.50 29.72 26.89
CA PHE A 10 -8.24 30.85 26.03
C PHE A 10 -8.70 32.15 26.67
N THR A 11 -8.01 33.25 26.35
CA THR A 11 -8.30 34.56 26.90
C THR A 11 -9.14 35.35 25.91
N LEU A 12 -10.38 35.69 26.33
CA LEU A 12 -11.23 36.58 25.57
C LEU A 12 -10.85 38.04 25.89
N GLU A 13 -10.36 38.77 24.91
CA GLU A 13 -10.09 40.19 25.03
C GLU A 13 -11.33 41.01 24.64
N LEU A 14 -12.00 41.60 25.62
CA LEU A 14 -13.09 42.52 25.39
C LEU A 14 -12.55 43.95 25.31
N ARG A 15 -12.61 44.56 24.15
CA ARG A 15 -12.22 45.97 23.97
C ARG A 15 -13.47 46.86 24.02
N ALA A 16 -13.56 47.64 25.08
CA ALA A 16 -14.64 48.66 25.22
C ALA A 16 -14.01 50.05 25.10
N THR A 17 -14.60 50.86 24.24
CA THR A 17 -14.24 52.30 24.15
C THR A 17 -15.32 53.13 24.77
N ARG A 18 -14.96 54.03 25.68
CA ARG A 18 -15.86 55.00 26.30
C ARG A 18 -15.48 56.39 25.86
N PRO A 19 -16.42 57.15 25.24
CA PRO A 19 -16.13 58.55 24.94
C PRO A 19 -16.13 59.34 26.23
N THR A 20 -15.05 60.07 26.48
CA THR A 20 -14.87 60.98 27.62
C THR A 20 -14.70 62.40 27.09
N ALA A 21 -14.93 63.43 27.89
CA ALA A 21 -14.78 64.83 27.46
C ALA A 21 -13.37 65.19 26.98
N GLU A 22 -12.35 64.42 27.28
CA GLU A 22 -10.93 64.59 26.91
C GLU A 22 -10.47 63.62 25.81
N GLY A 23 -11.34 62.74 25.27
CA GLY A 23 -10.99 61.77 24.23
C GLY A 23 -11.59 60.37 24.47
N GLU A 24 -11.31 59.44 23.56
CA GLU A 24 -11.74 58.04 23.72
C GLU A 24 -10.75 57.29 24.62
N VAL A 25 -11.27 56.72 25.71
CA VAL A 25 -10.50 55.82 26.59
C VAL A 25 -10.82 54.38 26.20
N ALA A 26 -9.85 53.66 25.67
CA ALA A 26 -9.95 52.24 25.37
C ALA A 26 -9.60 51.44 26.62
N MET A 27 -10.53 50.57 27.04
CA MET A 27 -10.33 49.63 28.15
C MET A 27 -10.37 48.21 27.57
N THR A 28 -9.31 47.45 27.84
CA THR A 28 -9.19 46.04 27.45
C THR A 28 -9.38 45.18 28.69
N ILE A 29 -10.37 44.33 28.71
CA ILE A 29 -10.66 43.37 29.79
C ILE A 29 -10.32 41.99 29.28
N ALA A 30 -9.32 41.37 29.87
CA ALA A 30 -8.95 39.97 29.59
C ALA A 30 -9.74 39.01 30.48
N LEU A 31 -10.58 38.21 29.89
CA LEU A 31 -11.41 37.20 30.59
C LEU A 31 -10.88 35.81 30.26
N PRO A 32 -10.26 35.09 31.20
CA PRO A 32 -9.91 33.69 31.00
C PRO A 32 -11.21 32.87 30.93
N TYR A 33 -11.40 32.16 29.81
CA TYR A 33 -12.56 31.31 29.60
C TYR A 33 -12.15 29.89 29.29
N THR A 34 -12.75 28.92 29.97
CA THR A 34 -12.59 27.50 29.69
C THR A 34 -13.91 26.96 29.16
N LEU A 35 -13.89 26.26 28.03
CA LEU A 35 -15.09 25.67 27.48
C LEU A 35 -15.62 24.55 28.41
N PRO A 36 -16.87 24.62 28.90
CA PRO A 36 -17.45 23.54 29.71
C PRO A 36 -17.45 22.21 28.94
N GLU A 37 -17.26 21.10 29.64
CA GLU A 37 -17.19 19.77 29.03
C GLU A 37 -18.44 19.39 28.23
N THR A 38 -19.59 19.91 28.60
CA THR A 38 -20.88 19.70 27.89
C THR A 38 -20.88 20.23 26.46
N PHE A 39 -20.02 21.21 26.16
CA PHE A 39 -19.87 21.79 24.81
C PHE A 39 -18.62 21.29 24.08
N ARG A 40 -17.83 20.45 24.70
CA ARG A 40 -16.71 19.80 24.03
C ARG A 40 -17.27 18.64 23.21
N LEU A 41 -17.34 18.85 21.90
CA LEU A 41 -17.53 17.72 20.99
C LEU A 41 -16.34 16.77 21.18
N ALA A 42 -16.64 15.49 21.43
CA ALA A 42 -15.60 14.47 21.39
C ALA A 42 -14.83 14.60 20.06
N PRO A 43 -13.49 14.60 20.08
CA PRO A 43 -12.73 14.67 18.84
C PRO A 43 -13.26 13.56 17.92
N PRO A 44 -13.49 13.86 16.63
CA PRO A 44 -13.92 12.82 15.70
C PRO A 44 -12.93 11.64 15.81
N PRO A 45 -13.41 10.39 15.82
CA PRO A 45 -12.54 9.23 15.89
C PRO A 45 -11.47 9.38 14.80
N GLU A 46 -10.20 9.24 15.17
CA GLU A 46 -9.11 9.33 14.21
C GLU A 46 -9.42 8.44 13.01
N PRO A 47 -9.41 8.98 11.78
CA PRO A 47 -9.74 8.19 10.60
C PRO A 47 -8.78 7.02 10.53
N GLU A 48 -9.34 5.81 10.40
CA GLU A 48 -8.51 4.61 10.26
C GLU A 48 -7.49 4.81 9.14
N PRO A 49 -6.22 4.43 9.35
CA PRO A 49 -5.17 4.67 8.37
C PRO A 49 -5.55 4.00 7.04
N LEU A 50 -5.38 4.72 5.93
CA LEU A 50 -5.79 4.33 4.57
C LEU A 50 -5.30 2.93 4.18
N TRP A 51 -4.13 2.52 4.67
CA TRP A 51 -3.58 1.20 4.38
C TRP A 51 -4.45 0.07 4.98
N LYS A 52 -5.04 0.25 6.18
CA LYS A 52 -5.95 -0.75 6.76
C LYS A 52 -7.21 -0.92 5.92
N GLN A 53 -7.79 0.18 5.46
CA GLN A 53 -8.96 0.16 4.58
C GLN A 53 -8.63 -0.53 3.25
N ALA A 54 -7.46 -0.23 2.65
CA ALA A 54 -6.99 -0.86 1.43
C ALA A 54 -6.81 -2.38 1.60
N TRP A 55 -6.24 -2.83 2.72
CA TRP A 55 -6.06 -4.25 3.01
C TRP A 55 -7.38 -4.98 3.23
N GLN A 56 -8.34 -4.34 3.87
CA GLN A 56 -9.67 -4.91 4.08
C GLN A 56 -10.47 -5.02 2.78
N SER A 57 -10.45 -4.00 1.95
CA SER A 57 -11.18 -3.99 0.66
C SER A 57 -10.58 -4.96 -0.35
N LYS A 58 -9.25 -5.19 -0.34
CA LYS A 58 -8.53 -6.06 -1.28
C LYS A 58 -8.29 -7.49 -0.75
N ARG A 59 -8.95 -7.89 0.35
CA ARG A 59 -8.82 -9.25 0.92
C ARG A 59 -8.95 -10.39 -0.10
N PRO A 60 -9.96 -10.42 -1.00
CA PRO A 60 -10.07 -11.50 -1.98
C PRO A 60 -8.87 -11.53 -2.95
N GLN A 61 -8.37 -10.37 -3.34
CA GLN A 61 -7.20 -10.26 -4.22
C GLN A 61 -5.93 -10.78 -3.52
N ILE A 62 -5.75 -10.43 -2.25
CA ILE A 62 -4.65 -10.90 -1.41
C ILE A 62 -4.69 -12.42 -1.26
N ALA A 63 -5.89 -13.00 -1.05
CA ALA A 63 -6.06 -14.44 -0.93
C ALA A 63 -5.70 -15.17 -2.24
N ILE A 64 -6.13 -14.66 -3.39
CA ILE A 64 -5.80 -15.23 -4.70
C ILE A 64 -4.29 -15.19 -4.96
N VAL A 65 -3.65 -14.03 -4.72
CA VAL A 65 -2.20 -13.89 -4.88
C VAL A 65 -1.45 -14.78 -3.89
N GLY A 66 -1.87 -14.82 -2.63
CA GLY A 66 -1.28 -15.69 -1.61
C GLY A 66 -1.34 -17.17 -1.99
N LEU A 67 -2.49 -17.63 -2.47
CA LEU A 67 -2.66 -19.01 -2.98
C LEU A 67 -1.70 -19.27 -4.15
N MET A 68 -1.64 -18.36 -5.12
CA MET A 68 -0.77 -18.48 -6.28
C MET A 68 0.71 -18.54 -5.88
N LEU A 69 1.15 -17.69 -4.96
CA LEU A 69 2.52 -17.70 -4.44
C LEU A 69 2.84 -18.98 -3.64
N THR A 70 1.88 -19.50 -2.91
CA THR A 70 2.02 -20.78 -2.19
C THR A 70 2.21 -21.94 -3.17
N VAL A 71 1.39 -21.99 -4.22
CA VAL A 71 1.52 -23.01 -5.29
C VAL A 71 2.89 -22.89 -5.97
N LEU A 72 3.33 -21.66 -6.28
CA LEU A 72 4.65 -21.42 -6.86
C LEU A 72 5.76 -21.91 -5.94
N THR A 73 5.68 -21.60 -4.66
CA THR A 73 6.67 -22.07 -3.67
C THR A 73 6.75 -23.59 -3.65
N LEU A 74 5.60 -24.27 -3.63
CA LEU A 74 5.56 -25.74 -3.70
C LEU A 74 6.18 -26.29 -4.98
N ILE A 75 5.93 -25.66 -6.13
CA ILE A 75 6.55 -26.03 -7.41
C ILE A 75 8.05 -25.84 -7.35
N LEU A 76 8.55 -24.72 -6.80
CA LEU A 76 9.98 -24.45 -6.67
C LEU A 76 10.71 -25.42 -5.73
N PHE A 77 10.08 -25.82 -4.63
CA PHE A 77 10.64 -26.84 -3.75
C PHE A 77 10.60 -28.25 -4.36
N ALA A 78 9.53 -28.58 -5.06
CA ALA A 78 9.34 -29.88 -5.68
C ALA A 78 9.97 -29.98 -7.07
N GLN A 79 10.62 -28.94 -7.58
CA GLN A 79 11.11 -28.87 -8.97
C GLN A 79 12.07 -30.03 -9.31
N GLU A 80 12.95 -30.43 -8.40
CA GLU A 80 13.89 -31.55 -8.64
C GLU A 80 13.16 -32.87 -8.86
N TRP A 81 12.05 -33.09 -8.18
CA TRP A 81 11.26 -34.31 -8.32
C TRP A 81 10.34 -34.25 -9.54
N ILE A 82 9.72 -33.11 -9.81
CA ILE A 82 8.77 -32.93 -10.93
C ILE A 82 9.52 -32.91 -12.28
N THR A 83 10.74 -32.38 -12.35
CA THR A 83 11.55 -32.34 -13.58
C THR A 83 11.93 -33.72 -14.09
N ARG A 84 11.91 -34.74 -13.23
CA ARG A 84 12.10 -36.15 -13.65
C ARG A 84 10.99 -36.61 -14.61
N ARG A 85 9.85 -35.92 -14.65
CA ARG A 85 8.72 -36.19 -15.56
C ARG A 85 8.49 -35.01 -16.51
N PRO A 86 9.16 -34.97 -17.67
CA PRO A 86 9.20 -33.78 -18.54
C PRO A 86 7.82 -33.34 -19.05
N ARG A 87 6.89 -34.28 -19.25
CA ARG A 87 5.52 -33.96 -19.69
C ARG A 87 4.74 -33.22 -18.57
N LEU A 88 4.82 -33.70 -17.34
CA LEU A 88 4.16 -33.06 -16.20
C LEU A 88 4.73 -31.68 -15.90
N TRP A 89 6.06 -31.55 -15.99
CA TRP A 89 6.73 -30.27 -15.85
C TRP A 89 6.26 -29.25 -16.86
N ARG A 90 6.23 -29.62 -18.15
CA ARG A 90 5.81 -28.71 -19.23
C ARG A 90 4.36 -28.28 -19.05
N ILE A 91 3.43 -29.21 -18.78
CA ILE A 91 2.00 -28.91 -18.60
C ILE A 91 1.81 -28.04 -17.35
N GLY A 92 2.39 -28.41 -16.21
CA GLY A 92 2.30 -27.66 -14.96
C GLY A 92 2.83 -26.23 -15.10
N ARG A 93 3.99 -26.07 -15.75
CA ARG A 93 4.57 -24.76 -16.00
C ARG A 93 3.69 -23.91 -16.91
N LEU A 94 3.22 -24.42 -18.03
CA LEU A 94 2.38 -23.68 -18.95
C LEU A 94 1.01 -23.30 -18.31
N THR A 95 0.42 -24.20 -17.51
CA THR A 95 -0.80 -23.90 -16.77
C THR A 95 -0.59 -22.80 -15.75
N PHE A 96 0.52 -22.85 -15.00
CA PHE A 96 0.84 -21.81 -14.04
C PHE A 96 1.10 -20.46 -14.72
N LEU A 97 1.83 -20.44 -15.84
CA LEU A 97 2.10 -19.23 -16.61
C LEU A 97 0.81 -18.63 -17.21
N ALA A 98 -0.09 -19.47 -17.70
CA ALA A 98 -1.42 -19.02 -18.14
C ALA A 98 -2.23 -18.39 -17.00
N SER A 99 -2.20 -19.00 -15.80
CA SER A 99 -2.83 -18.44 -14.61
C SER A 99 -2.19 -17.10 -14.21
N THR A 100 -0.86 -16.99 -14.25
CA THR A 100 -0.14 -15.74 -13.96
C THR A 100 -0.54 -14.65 -14.95
N PHE A 101 -0.60 -14.95 -16.24
CA PHE A 101 -0.98 -13.98 -17.26
C PHE A 101 -2.43 -13.49 -17.06
N LEU A 102 -3.36 -14.41 -16.81
CA LEU A 102 -4.78 -14.06 -16.63
C LEU A 102 -5.04 -13.33 -15.30
N ILE A 103 -4.51 -13.85 -14.19
CA ILE A 103 -4.79 -13.31 -12.85
C ILE A 103 -3.98 -12.06 -12.58
N LEU A 104 -2.65 -12.11 -12.70
CA LEU A 104 -1.79 -10.95 -12.44
C LEU A 104 -1.79 -9.94 -13.57
N GLY A 105 -1.77 -10.41 -14.82
CA GLY A 105 -1.70 -9.53 -15.99
C GLY A 105 -3.02 -8.82 -16.25
N MET A 106 -4.11 -9.55 -16.37
CA MET A 106 -5.41 -8.98 -16.78
C MET A 106 -6.33 -8.68 -15.59
N GLY A 107 -6.29 -9.49 -14.52
CA GLY A 107 -7.23 -9.37 -13.41
C GLY A 107 -6.83 -8.36 -12.35
N LEU A 108 -5.59 -8.40 -11.91
CA LEU A 108 -5.12 -7.61 -10.75
C LEU A 108 -4.22 -6.44 -11.12
N ASN A 109 -3.83 -6.28 -12.39
CA ASN A 109 -2.81 -5.32 -12.83
C ASN A 109 -1.54 -5.34 -11.95
N GLY A 110 -1.22 -6.51 -11.40
CA GLY A 110 -0.13 -6.74 -10.46
C GLY A 110 1.24 -6.77 -11.15
N GLN A 111 1.53 -5.78 -11.97
CA GLN A 111 2.81 -5.67 -12.66
C GLN A 111 3.80 -4.91 -11.78
N LEU A 112 4.93 -5.54 -11.47
CA LEU A 112 6.06 -4.84 -10.88
C LEU A 112 6.68 -3.92 -11.94
N SER A 113 6.44 -2.63 -11.80
CA SER A 113 6.94 -1.61 -12.71
C SER A 113 8.27 -1.04 -12.23
N VAL A 114 9.14 -0.67 -13.17
CA VAL A 114 10.38 0.08 -12.88
C VAL A 114 10.07 1.39 -12.14
N VAL A 115 8.91 1.99 -12.41
CA VAL A 115 8.44 3.19 -11.71
C VAL A 115 8.33 2.98 -10.20
N GLN A 116 7.90 1.81 -9.77
CA GLN A 116 7.80 1.48 -8.33
C GLN A 116 9.19 1.31 -7.69
N VAL A 117 10.18 0.76 -8.42
CA VAL A 117 11.56 0.69 -7.94
C VAL A 117 12.13 2.09 -7.77
N VAL A 118 11.92 2.96 -8.75
CA VAL A 118 12.37 4.37 -8.69
C VAL A 118 11.67 5.10 -7.54
N ALA A 119 10.35 4.91 -7.38
CA ALA A 119 9.59 5.50 -6.27
C ALA A 119 10.10 5.00 -4.90
N PHE A 120 10.46 3.72 -4.79
CA PHE A 120 11.05 3.17 -3.58
C PHE A 120 12.40 3.81 -3.25
N VAL A 121 13.31 3.86 -4.23
CA VAL A 121 14.63 4.49 -4.06
C VAL A 121 14.49 5.98 -3.73
N HIS A 122 13.62 6.69 -4.42
CA HIS A 122 13.35 8.11 -4.13
C HIS A 122 12.79 8.31 -2.72
N SER A 123 11.88 7.45 -2.27
CA SER A 123 11.35 7.49 -0.91
C SER A 123 12.41 7.26 0.16
N LEU A 124 13.39 6.37 -0.09
CA LEU A 124 14.53 6.16 0.82
C LEU A 124 15.39 7.41 0.99
N LEU A 125 15.49 8.24 -0.06
CA LEU A 125 16.31 9.46 -0.06
C LEU A 125 15.58 10.68 0.53
N THR A 126 14.24 10.75 0.40
CA THR A 126 13.42 11.91 0.78
C THR A 126 12.67 11.77 2.11
N GLY A 127 12.71 10.60 2.72
CA GLY A 127 11.99 10.28 3.95
C GLY A 127 11.03 9.11 3.75
N PHE A 128 11.41 7.96 4.26
CA PHE A 128 10.69 6.71 4.07
C PHE A 128 9.38 6.68 4.87
N ARG A 129 8.26 6.55 4.18
CA ARG A 129 6.93 6.42 4.78
C ARG A 129 6.35 5.06 4.40
N TRP A 130 6.27 4.17 5.37
CA TRP A 130 5.71 2.81 5.20
C TRP A 130 4.27 2.82 4.65
N GLU A 131 3.49 3.81 5.04
CA GLU A 131 2.09 3.93 4.65
C GLU A 131 1.90 3.94 3.13
N THR A 132 2.78 4.62 2.40
CA THR A 132 2.71 4.72 0.94
C THR A 132 2.85 3.36 0.26
N PHE A 133 3.70 2.47 0.80
CA PHE A 133 3.92 1.14 0.23
C PHE A 133 2.84 0.14 0.65
N LEU A 134 2.24 0.33 1.83
CA LEU A 134 1.18 -0.52 2.34
C LEU A 134 -0.18 -0.26 1.70
N ILE A 135 -0.36 0.85 0.97
CA ILE A 135 -1.61 1.18 0.26
C ILE A 135 -1.92 0.14 -0.84
N GLU A 136 -0.89 -0.42 -1.50
CA GLU A 136 -1.04 -1.44 -2.54
C GLU A 136 -0.59 -2.82 -2.04
N PRO A 137 -1.47 -3.58 -1.34
CA PRO A 137 -1.08 -4.81 -0.68
C PRO A 137 -0.61 -5.91 -1.65
N VAL A 138 -1.22 -6.01 -2.83
CA VAL A 138 -0.84 -7.01 -3.85
C VAL A 138 0.60 -6.80 -4.32
N ILE A 139 0.95 -5.55 -4.61
CA ILE A 139 2.29 -5.19 -5.07
C ILE A 139 3.31 -5.38 -3.95
N PHE A 140 2.97 -5.00 -2.73
CA PHE A 140 3.82 -5.20 -1.56
C PHE A 140 4.15 -6.67 -1.32
N ILE A 141 3.15 -7.56 -1.41
CA ILE A 141 3.32 -9.01 -1.27
C ILE A 141 4.20 -9.56 -2.39
N LEU A 142 3.98 -9.14 -3.65
CA LEU A 142 4.80 -9.56 -4.79
C LEU A 142 6.25 -9.10 -4.65
N TRP A 143 6.51 -7.87 -4.16
CA TRP A 143 7.84 -7.37 -3.88
C TRP A 143 8.55 -8.20 -2.81
N GLY A 144 7.88 -8.43 -1.68
CA GLY A 144 8.40 -9.24 -0.59
C GLY A 144 8.75 -10.67 -1.05
N PHE A 145 7.82 -11.30 -1.78
CA PHE A 145 8.05 -12.64 -2.32
C PHE A 145 9.20 -12.68 -3.33
N THR A 146 9.28 -11.68 -4.22
CA THR A 146 10.35 -11.60 -5.22
C THR A 146 11.72 -11.40 -4.55
N ALA A 147 11.80 -10.53 -3.53
CA ALA A 147 13.03 -10.31 -2.77
C ALA A 147 13.50 -11.59 -2.07
N LEU A 148 12.60 -12.30 -1.39
CA LEU A 148 12.89 -13.59 -0.77
C LEU A 148 13.25 -14.65 -1.82
N GLY A 149 12.51 -14.71 -2.92
CA GLY A 149 12.76 -15.64 -4.01
C GLY A 149 14.13 -15.44 -4.67
N MET A 150 14.56 -14.20 -4.82
CA MET A 150 15.91 -13.90 -5.33
C MET A 150 17.00 -14.37 -4.38
N LEU A 151 16.76 -14.32 -3.08
CA LEU A 151 17.73 -14.79 -2.08
C LEU A 151 17.91 -16.31 -2.10
N PHE A 152 16.81 -17.07 -2.27
CA PHE A 152 16.81 -18.54 -2.18
C PHE A 152 17.01 -19.24 -3.54
N TRP A 153 16.39 -18.72 -4.61
CA TRP A 153 16.35 -19.36 -5.96
C TRP A 153 16.97 -18.51 -7.06
N GLY A 154 17.38 -17.27 -6.75
CA GLY A 154 18.00 -16.38 -7.73
C GLY A 154 17.01 -15.63 -8.62
N ARG A 155 17.56 -14.95 -9.64
CA ARG A 155 16.82 -14.00 -10.51
C ARG A 155 15.64 -14.57 -11.31
N GLY A 156 15.59 -15.88 -11.49
CA GLY A 156 14.61 -16.53 -12.37
C GLY A 156 13.17 -16.58 -11.83
N VAL A 157 12.97 -16.37 -10.53
CA VAL A 157 11.66 -16.55 -9.90
C VAL A 157 10.62 -15.55 -10.42
N TYR A 158 10.97 -14.27 -10.48
CA TYR A 158 10.05 -13.26 -10.98
C TYR A 158 9.86 -13.32 -12.49
N CYS A 159 10.96 -13.21 -13.26
CA CYS A 159 10.88 -13.14 -14.72
C CYS A 159 10.40 -14.46 -15.35
N GLY A 160 10.73 -15.60 -14.73
CA GLY A 160 10.37 -16.92 -15.25
C GLY A 160 8.99 -17.44 -14.85
N TRP A 161 8.32 -16.83 -13.82
CA TRP A 161 7.08 -17.37 -13.25
C TRP A 161 6.01 -16.33 -12.97
N LEU A 162 6.38 -15.16 -12.46
CA LEU A 162 5.44 -14.14 -11.98
C LEU A 162 5.25 -12.98 -12.95
N CYS A 163 6.18 -12.77 -13.90
CA CYS A 163 6.07 -11.68 -14.86
C CYS A 163 5.02 -12.00 -15.93
N PRO A 164 3.93 -11.24 -16.04
CA PRO A 164 2.88 -11.50 -17.04
C PRO A 164 3.39 -11.40 -18.47
N PHE A 165 4.36 -10.53 -18.74
CA PHE A 165 4.98 -10.39 -20.04
C PHE A 165 5.85 -11.62 -20.38
N GLY A 166 6.66 -12.11 -19.43
CA GLY A 166 7.41 -13.33 -19.59
C GLY A 166 6.52 -14.55 -19.81
N ALA A 167 5.40 -14.62 -19.08
CA ALA A 167 4.40 -15.66 -19.26
C ALA A 167 3.78 -15.63 -20.67
N LEU A 168 3.43 -14.45 -21.18
CA LEU A 168 2.89 -14.29 -22.54
C LEU A 168 3.91 -14.76 -23.59
N GLN A 169 5.18 -14.37 -23.46
CA GLN A 169 6.25 -14.76 -24.39
C GLN A 169 6.43 -16.27 -24.42
N GLU A 170 6.45 -16.94 -23.27
CA GLU A 170 6.58 -18.39 -23.19
C GLU A 170 5.36 -19.13 -23.77
N LEU A 171 4.15 -18.63 -23.50
CA LEU A 171 2.90 -19.18 -24.04
C LEU A 171 2.83 -19.06 -25.57
N THR A 172 3.22 -17.92 -26.12
CA THR A 172 3.25 -17.70 -27.57
C THR A 172 4.31 -18.58 -28.25
N ASN A 173 5.49 -18.71 -27.61
CA ASN A 173 6.52 -19.63 -28.11
C ASN A 173 6.04 -21.09 -28.10
N ALA A 174 5.38 -21.52 -27.03
CA ALA A 174 4.84 -22.86 -26.92
C ALA A 174 3.73 -23.16 -27.94
N ALA A 175 2.96 -22.15 -28.33
CA ALA A 175 1.95 -22.24 -29.38
C ALA A 175 2.58 -22.32 -30.80
N ALA A 176 3.65 -21.58 -31.03
CA ALA A 176 4.35 -21.53 -32.32
C ALA A 176 5.14 -22.81 -32.62
N GLN A 177 5.52 -23.60 -31.60
CA GLN A 177 6.26 -24.86 -31.75
C GLN A 177 5.36 -26.09 -32.01
N LYS A 178 4.03 -25.91 -32.08
CA LYS A 178 3.07 -26.95 -32.48
C LYS A 178 2.80 -26.94 -33.97
#